data_2c3ca5d23abc16ba223c805fb744fa43
#
_entry.id   2c3ca5d23abc16ba223c805fb744fa43
#
_cell.length_a   1.000
_cell.length_b   1.000
_cell.length_c   1.000
_cell.angle_alpha   90.00
_cell.angle_beta   90.00
_cell.angle_gamma   90.00
#
_symmetry.space_group_name_H-M   'P 1'
#
loop_
_entity.id
_entity.type
_entity.pdbx_description
1 polymer ?
#
loop_
_entity_poly.entity_id
_entity_poly.type
_entity_poly.pdbx_seq_one_letter_code
_entity_poly.pdbx_strand_id
1 'polypeptide(L)'
;PGTVEGVPRRRRQVSAHRGRASVEEASTASAPPATLGTSYSGGQLTTTESAPSRPLDTGGAPGPRVVIDHVQVSTFGLDATVEVRLLAGGETAAGHSTGPAVDGYVLRLCAVAAAAAVDQLLRGAEGTAERGRCFVEHAAVVPFGNCEVATVVVLLVCDGWVEQLAGSALVAGDPRQAVVRATLAAVNRRLEALLA
;
A
#
# COMPACT_ATOMS: atom_id res chain seq x y z
N PRO A 1 -32.66 -19.06 57.22
CA PRO A 1 -33.86 -19.11 56.46
C PRO A 1 -33.88 -18.03 55.40
N GLY A 2 -33.82 -18.40 54.16
CA GLY A 2 -33.86 -17.46 53.03
C GLY A 2 -33.80 -18.23 51.74
N THR A 3 -34.97 -18.65 51.30
CA THR A 3 -35.28 -19.35 50.03
C THR A 3 -34.95 -18.48 48.84
N VAL A 4 -34.22 -19.03 47.86
CA VAL A 4 -34.01 -18.44 46.55
C VAL A 4 -34.88 -19.14 45.52
N GLU A 5 -35.86 -18.43 45.00
CA GLU A 5 -36.78 -18.85 43.93
C GLU A 5 -36.15 -18.84 42.57
N GLY A 6 -36.41 -19.91 41.81
CA GLY A 6 -35.88 -20.10 40.48
C GLY A 6 -36.69 -19.37 39.41
N VAL A 7 -35.99 -18.91 38.37
CA VAL A 7 -36.54 -18.29 37.14
C VAL A 7 -36.68 -19.33 36.03
N PRO A 8 -37.85 -19.46 35.36
CA PRO A 8 -38.06 -20.50 34.35
C PRO A 8 -37.48 -20.11 32.96
N ARG A 9 -36.76 -21.04 32.38
CA ARG A 9 -36.28 -20.99 30.97
C ARG A 9 -37.44 -21.11 29.97
N ARG A 10 -37.63 -20.10 29.16
CA ARG A 10 -38.53 -20.15 27.99
C ARG A 10 -37.86 -20.92 26.86
N ARG A 11 -38.46 -22.09 26.51
CA ARG A 11 -38.17 -22.87 25.33
C ARG A 11 -38.83 -22.22 24.11
N ARG A 12 -38.06 -21.86 23.09
CA ARG A 12 -38.58 -21.39 21.79
C ARG A 12 -38.71 -22.60 20.87
N GLN A 13 -39.96 -22.91 20.46
CA GLN A 13 -40.28 -23.88 19.45
C GLN A 13 -39.86 -23.38 18.07
N VAL A 14 -39.21 -24.27 17.30
CA VAL A 14 -38.92 -24.10 15.88
C VAL A 14 -40.05 -24.72 15.08
N SER A 15 -40.81 -23.92 14.34
CA SER A 15 -41.80 -24.40 13.38
C SER A 15 -41.13 -24.65 12.03
N ALA A 16 -41.18 -25.89 11.56
CA ALA A 16 -40.79 -26.25 10.23
C ALA A 16 -41.96 -26.00 9.25
N HIS A 17 -41.75 -25.13 8.26
CA HIS A 17 -42.60 -25.09 7.09
C HIS A 17 -41.90 -25.73 5.89
N ARG A 18 -42.43 -26.86 5.47
CA ARG A 18 -42.17 -27.48 4.18
C ARG A 18 -42.95 -26.73 3.11
N GLY A 19 -42.23 -26.07 2.20
CA GLY A 19 -42.77 -25.56 0.94
C GLY A 19 -42.03 -26.20 -0.22
N ARG A 20 -42.76 -26.99 -0.98
CA ARG A 20 -42.34 -27.69 -2.20
C ARG A 20 -42.70 -26.75 -3.37
N ALA A 21 -41.71 -26.30 -4.16
CA ALA A 21 -41.96 -25.68 -5.45
C ALA A 21 -40.83 -26.01 -6.45
N SER A 22 -41.23 -26.60 -7.46
CA SER A 22 -40.88 -26.83 -8.86
C SER A 22 -39.53 -26.33 -9.38
N VAL A 23 -38.85 -27.23 -10.05
CA VAL A 23 -37.72 -27.10 -10.93
C VAL A 23 -38.13 -26.30 -12.17
N GLU A 24 -37.43 -25.22 -12.48
CA GLU A 24 -37.39 -24.67 -13.82
C GLU A 24 -35.92 -24.42 -14.17
N GLU A 25 -35.46 -25.22 -15.14
CA GLU A 25 -34.14 -25.07 -15.76
C GLU A 25 -34.10 -23.77 -16.56
N ALA A 26 -33.29 -22.81 -16.11
CA ALA A 26 -32.86 -21.72 -16.95
C ALA A 26 -31.35 -21.81 -17.12
N SER A 27 -30.96 -22.26 -18.29
CA SER A 27 -29.59 -22.21 -18.81
C SER A 27 -29.13 -20.76 -18.84
N THR A 28 -28.26 -20.35 -17.90
CA THR A 28 -27.59 -19.05 -17.98
C THR A 28 -26.11 -19.29 -18.29
N ALA A 29 -25.74 -18.92 -19.50
CA ALA A 29 -24.38 -18.80 -19.93
C ALA A 29 -23.61 -17.88 -18.95
N SER A 30 -22.59 -18.45 -18.32
CA SER A 30 -21.68 -17.74 -17.44
C SER A 30 -20.81 -16.80 -18.29
N ALA A 31 -21.10 -15.50 -18.23
CA ALA A 31 -20.21 -14.48 -18.72
C ALA A 31 -19.03 -14.33 -17.74
N PRO A 32 -17.79 -14.18 -18.22
CA PRO A 32 -16.64 -13.94 -17.33
C PRO A 32 -16.81 -12.59 -16.62
N PRO A 33 -16.34 -12.46 -15.37
CA PRO A 33 -16.41 -11.19 -14.64
C PRO A 33 -15.56 -10.15 -15.35
N ALA A 34 -16.19 -9.07 -15.81
CA ALA A 34 -15.50 -7.90 -16.31
C ALA A 34 -14.79 -7.20 -15.14
N THR A 35 -13.48 -7.16 -15.19
CA THR A 35 -12.66 -6.38 -14.26
C THR A 35 -12.84 -4.89 -14.60
N LEU A 36 -13.61 -4.18 -13.79
CA LEU A 36 -13.79 -2.74 -13.90
C LEU A 36 -12.55 -2.04 -13.34
N GLY A 37 -11.65 -1.61 -14.20
CA GLY A 37 -10.56 -0.71 -13.86
C GLY A 37 -11.04 0.74 -13.92
N THR A 38 -10.86 1.50 -12.85
CA THR A 38 -11.19 2.93 -12.80
C THR A 38 -9.93 3.73 -13.05
N SER A 39 -9.90 4.50 -14.14
CA SER A 39 -8.83 5.44 -14.42
C SER A 39 -9.29 6.88 -14.21
N TYR A 40 -8.43 7.72 -13.64
CA TYR A 40 -8.68 9.14 -13.46
C TYR A 40 -8.00 9.92 -14.58
N SER A 41 -8.80 10.62 -15.37
CA SER A 41 -8.31 11.57 -16.36
C SER A 41 -9.09 12.87 -16.24
N GLY A 42 -8.41 13.95 -15.88
CA GLY A 42 -8.97 15.31 -15.93
C GLY A 42 -10.25 15.55 -15.13
N GLY A 43 -10.40 14.90 -13.97
CA GLY A 43 -11.55 15.11 -13.07
C GLY A 43 -12.84 14.39 -13.49
N GLN A 44 -12.84 13.61 -14.57
CA GLN A 44 -13.95 12.71 -14.91
C GLN A 44 -13.56 11.27 -14.63
N LEU A 45 -14.43 10.57 -13.88
CA LEU A 45 -14.36 9.11 -13.73
C LEU A 45 -14.80 8.47 -15.05
N THR A 46 -13.85 8.04 -15.85
CA THR A 46 -14.12 7.18 -16.99
C THR A 46 -13.85 5.74 -16.58
N THR A 47 -14.87 4.90 -16.62
CA THR A 47 -14.69 3.46 -16.52
C THR A 47 -14.09 2.99 -17.84
N THR A 48 -12.80 2.76 -17.84
CA THR A 48 -12.09 2.21 -18.99
C THR A 48 -11.78 0.75 -18.70
N GLU A 49 -11.91 -0.08 -19.71
CA GLU A 49 -11.34 -1.42 -19.74
C GLU A 49 -9.87 -1.34 -19.30
N SER A 50 -9.44 -2.25 -18.41
CA SER A 50 -8.12 -2.24 -17.80
C SER A 50 -7.04 -1.92 -18.81
N ALA A 51 -6.47 -0.73 -18.74
CA ALA A 51 -5.31 -0.39 -19.53
C ALA A 51 -4.18 -1.38 -19.21
N PRO A 52 -3.49 -1.93 -20.21
CA PRO A 52 -2.36 -2.82 -19.96
C PRO A 52 -1.36 -2.07 -19.07
N SER A 53 -0.82 -2.78 -18.09
CA SER A 53 0.26 -2.23 -17.26
C SER A 53 1.37 -1.71 -18.17
N ARG A 54 1.87 -0.50 -17.87
CA ARG A 54 2.98 0.10 -18.64
C ARG A 54 4.13 -0.92 -18.74
N PRO A 55 4.59 -1.26 -19.94
CA PRO A 55 5.76 -2.12 -20.10
C PRO A 55 6.95 -1.48 -19.38
N LEU A 56 7.75 -2.30 -18.69
CA LEU A 56 9.08 -1.88 -18.28
C LEU A 56 9.91 -1.80 -19.55
N ASP A 57 10.08 -0.61 -20.05
CA ASP A 57 11.05 -0.40 -21.13
C ASP A 57 12.45 -0.47 -20.50
N THR A 58 13.15 -1.56 -20.80
CA THR A 58 14.53 -1.80 -20.36
C THR A 58 15.48 -1.62 -21.54
N GLY A 59 15.12 -0.76 -22.49
CA GLY A 59 15.93 -0.52 -23.72
C GLY A 59 17.35 -0.02 -23.47
N GLY A 60 17.73 0.20 -22.19
CA GLY A 60 19.06 0.59 -21.74
C GLY A 60 19.58 -0.31 -20.61
N ALA A 61 20.78 -0.03 -20.12
CA ALA A 61 21.26 -0.60 -18.86
C ALA A 61 20.35 -0.13 -17.72
N PRO A 62 19.97 -1.02 -16.77
CA PRO A 62 19.16 -0.62 -15.63
C PRO A 62 19.90 0.45 -14.82
N GLY A 63 19.17 1.45 -14.36
CA GLY A 63 19.67 2.47 -13.45
C GLY A 63 20.06 1.89 -12.07
N PRO A 64 20.60 2.72 -11.21
CA PRO A 64 21.05 2.29 -9.91
C PRO A 64 19.87 1.84 -9.05
N ARG A 65 20.08 0.75 -8.32
CA ARG A 65 19.12 0.30 -7.30
C ARG A 65 19.15 1.25 -6.12
N VAL A 66 17.96 1.66 -5.68
CA VAL A 66 17.83 2.51 -4.49
C VAL A 66 17.92 1.65 -3.23
N VAL A 67 18.74 2.09 -2.30
CA VAL A 67 18.94 1.43 -1.00
C VAL A 67 18.70 2.42 0.14
N ILE A 68 18.37 1.89 1.32
CA ILE A 68 18.20 2.69 2.54
C ILE A 68 19.58 3.00 3.10
N ASP A 69 19.88 4.28 3.26
CA ASP A 69 21.06 4.75 4.00
C ASP A 69 20.73 4.91 5.49
N HIS A 70 19.62 5.61 5.80
CA HIS A 70 19.27 5.93 7.18
C HIS A 70 17.76 6.06 7.37
N VAL A 71 17.28 5.65 8.54
CA VAL A 71 15.90 5.87 9.01
C VAL A 71 15.99 6.40 10.43
N GLN A 72 15.50 7.61 10.67
CA GLN A 72 15.46 8.23 11.99
C GLN A 72 14.03 8.62 12.34
N VAL A 73 13.63 8.29 13.56
CA VAL A 73 12.35 8.70 14.15
C VAL A 73 12.63 9.45 15.43
N SER A 74 12.15 10.66 15.52
CA SER A 74 12.26 11.51 16.69
C SER A 74 10.86 11.86 17.19
N THR A 75 10.61 11.74 18.48
CA THR A 75 9.35 12.11 19.10
C THR A 75 9.54 13.26 20.07
N PHE A 76 8.69 14.27 19.98
CA PHE A 76 8.66 15.38 20.90
C PHE A 76 7.21 15.70 21.29
N GLY A 77 6.89 15.48 22.54
CA GLY A 77 5.51 15.60 23.03
C GLY A 77 4.57 14.63 22.33
N LEU A 78 3.57 15.16 21.63
CA LEU A 78 2.57 14.39 20.89
C LEU A 78 2.90 14.20 19.41
N ASP A 79 4.02 14.78 18.97
CA ASP A 79 4.44 14.76 17.57
C ASP A 79 5.63 13.82 17.35
N ALA A 80 5.63 13.17 16.19
CA ALA A 80 6.75 12.39 15.66
C ALA A 80 7.24 13.02 14.36
N THR A 81 8.54 13.08 14.19
CA THR A 81 9.20 13.45 12.93
C THR A 81 10.01 12.25 12.47
N VAL A 82 9.84 11.91 11.20
CA VAL A 82 10.57 10.84 10.54
C VAL A 82 11.44 11.43 9.44
N GLU A 83 12.69 11.01 9.40
CA GLU A 83 13.62 11.25 8.31
C GLU A 83 14.02 9.91 7.70
N VAL A 84 13.93 9.80 6.38
CA VAL A 84 14.44 8.65 5.62
C VAL A 84 15.45 9.15 4.60
N ARG A 85 16.64 8.59 4.62
CA ARG A 85 17.68 8.81 3.63
C ARG A 85 17.84 7.62 2.73
N LEU A 86 17.84 7.87 1.42
CA LEU A 86 18.04 6.87 0.37
C LEU A 86 19.30 7.18 -0.41
N LEU A 87 19.94 6.14 -0.94
CA LEU A 87 21.12 6.22 -1.78
C LEU A 87 20.85 5.52 -3.10
N ALA A 88 21.16 6.17 -4.22
CA ALA A 88 21.05 5.64 -5.57
C ALA A 88 22.25 6.08 -6.42
N GLY A 89 23.10 5.15 -6.87
CA GLY A 89 24.23 5.46 -7.76
C GLY A 89 25.23 6.48 -7.22
N GLY A 90 25.31 6.66 -5.89
CA GLY A 90 26.14 7.67 -5.27
C GLY A 90 25.41 8.98 -4.92
N GLU A 91 24.20 9.17 -5.42
CA GLU A 91 23.33 10.29 -5.03
C GLU A 91 22.55 9.97 -3.76
N THR A 92 22.41 10.93 -2.88
CA THR A 92 21.66 10.83 -1.62
C THR A 92 20.41 11.71 -1.68
N ALA A 93 19.27 11.13 -1.33
CA ALA A 93 18.04 11.88 -1.18
C ALA A 93 17.45 11.68 0.22
N ALA A 94 16.89 12.75 0.79
CA ALA A 94 16.27 12.71 2.11
C ALA A 94 14.80 13.13 2.03
N GLY A 95 13.94 12.35 2.68
CA GLY A 95 12.53 12.67 2.81
C GLY A 95 12.13 12.81 4.27
N HIS A 96 11.22 13.73 4.53
CA HIS A 96 10.75 14.04 5.88
C HIS A 96 9.24 13.95 5.96
N SER A 97 8.75 13.56 7.13
CA SER A 97 7.31 13.60 7.45
C SER A 97 7.13 13.88 8.94
N THR A 98 6.04 14.53 9.28
CA THR A 98 5.69 14.86 10.68
C THR A 98 4.21 14.56 10.92
N GLY A 99 3.88 14.08 12.10
CA GLY A 99 2.52 13.79 12.49
C GLY A 99 2.43 13.22 13.92
N PRO A 100 1.26 12.71 14.32
CA PRO A 100 1.05 12.20 15.68
C PRO A 100 2.02 11.08 16.06
N ALA A 101 2.57 11.15 17.29
CA ALA A 101 3.45 10.13 17.87
C ALA A 101 2.66 8.91 18.38
N VAL A 102 1.89 8.30 17.48
CA VAL A 102 1.10 7.08 17.73
C VAL A 102 1.61 6.00 16.78
N ASP A 103 1.86 4.79 17.29
CA ASP A 103 2.56 3.72 16.56
C ASP A 103 2.05 3.48 15.13
N GLY A 104 0.74 3.34 14.94
CA GLY A 104 0.16 3.16 13.61
C GLY A 104 0.40 4.35 12.66
N TYR A 105 0.36 5.58 13.20
CA TYR A 105 0.68 6.78 12.42
C TYR A 105 2.17 6.89 12.13
N VAL A 106 3.05 6.54 13.08
CA VAL A 106 4.50 6.57 12.89
C VAL A 106 4.90 5.61 11.76
N LEU A 107 4.29 4.43 11.66
CA LEU A 107 4.52 3.52 10.54
C LEU A 107 4.16 4.17 9.20
N ARG A 108 3.01 4.83 9.12
CA ARG A 108 2.62 5.59 7.93
C ARG A 108 3.57 6.74 7.62
N LEU A 109 4.03 7.47 8.65
CA LEU A 109 5.03 8.54 8.48
C LEU A 109 6.33 8.00 7.88
N CYS A 110 6.77 6.79 8.28
CA CYS A 110 7.96 6.16 7.69
C CYS A 110 7.78 5.91 6.18
N ALA A 111 6.60 5.41 5.76
CA ALA A 111 6.30 5.25 4.34
C ALA A 111 6.26 6.60 3.60
N VAL A 112 5.63 7.62 4.18
CA VAL A 112 5.53 8.97 3.59
C VAL A 112 6.91 9.62 3.48
N ALA A 113 7.77 9.51 4.49
CA ALA A 113 9.14 10.01 4.42
C ALA A 113 9.95 9.28 3.34
N ALA A 114 9.80 7.95 3.22
CA ALA A 114 10.44 7.19 2.14
C ALA A 114 9.94 7.63 0.75
N ALA A 115 8.63 7.83 0.58
CA ALA A 115 8.06 8.35 -0.66
C ALA A 115 8.56 9.75 -1.00
N ALA A 116 8.71 10.63 0.00
CA ALA A 116 9.28 11.97 -0.19
C ALA A 116 10.76 11.92 -0.61
N ALA A 117 11.55 10.96 -0.10
CA ALA A 117 12.91 10.74 -0.55
C ALA A 117 12.96 10.20 -2.00
N VAL A 118 12.04 9.33 -2.38
CA VAL A 118 11.87 8.89 -3.78
C VAL A 118 11.53 10.07 -4.69
N ASP A 119 10.62 10.95 -4.27
CA ASP A 119 10.29 12.17 -5.01
C ASP A 119 11.52 13.05 -5.23
N GLN A 120 12.42 13.12 -4.25
CA GLN A 120 13.66 13.89 -4.38
C GLN A 120 14.61 13.24 -5.39
N LEU A 121 14.77 11.91 -5.39
CA LEU A 121 15.57 11.21 -6.40
C LEU A 121 15.02 11.44 -7.80
N LEU A 122 13.71 11.38 -7.97
CA LEU A 122 13.06 11.60 -9.27
C LEU A 122 13.21 13.02 -9.77
N ARG A 123 13.31 14.03 -8.89
CA ARG A 123 13.58 15.42 -9.25
C ARG A 123 15.04 15.67 -9.61
N GLY A 124 15.97 14.91 -9.06
CA GLY A 124 17.41 15.03 -9.36
C GLY A 124 17.79 14.42 -10.69
N ALA A 125 17.02 13.46 -11.22
CA ALA A 125 17.31 12.81 -12.48
C ALA A 125 17.00 13.71 -13.68
N GLU A 126 17.97 13.91 -14.58
CA GLU A 126 17.78 14.66 -15.81
C GLU A 126 16.66 14.03 -16.66
N GLY A 127 15.67 14.83 -17.06
CA GLY A 127 14.52 14.40 -17.86
C GLY A 127 13.30 13.89 -17.08
N THR A 128 13.44 13.55 -15.81
CA THR A 128 12.32 13.15 -14.93
C THR A 128 11.98 14.21 -13.88
N ALA A 129 12.71 15.30 -13.88
CA ALA A 129 12.83 16.31 -12.81
C ALA A 129 11.52 16.90 -12.27
N GLU A 130 10.41 16.83 -12.98
CA GLU A 130 9.13 17.37 -12.52
C GLU A 130 7.96 16.40 -12.72
N ARG A 131 8.21 15.18 -13.13
CA ARG A 131 7.16 14.27 -13.63
C ARG A 131 6.87 13.08 -12.74
N GLY A 132 7.76 12.76 -11.81
CA GLY A 132 7.60 11.61 -10.92
C GLY A 132 7.22 12.02 -9.50
N ARG A 133 6.12 11.50 -8.98
CA ARG A 133 5.65 11.65 -7.61
C ARG A 133 5.17 10.32 -7.05
N CYS A 134 5.54 10.05 -5.82
CA CYS A 134 5.14 8.86 -5.09
C CYS A 134 4.22 9.22 -3.92
N PHE A 135 3.01 8.70 -3.91
CA PHE A 135 2.02 8.94 -2.86
C PHE A 135 1.72 7.65 -2.11
N VAL A 136 1.73 7.71 -0.79
CA VAL A 136 1.38 6.56 0.06
C VAL A 136 -0.13 6.48 0.22
N GLU A 137 -0.73 5.42 -0.29
CA GLU A 137 -2.14 5.12 -0.05
C GLU A 137 -2.32 4.39 1.28
N HIS A 138 -1.54 3.33 1.51
CA HIS A 138 -1.66 2.51 2.70
C HIS A 138 -0.29 2.02 3.17
N ALA A 139 -0.13 1.93 4.49
CA ALA A 139 1.02 1.32 5.13
C ALA A 139 0.56 0.65 6.43
N ALA A 140 0.88 -0.62 6.59
CA ALA A 140 0.53 -1.40 7.78
C ALA A 140 1.55 -2.49 8.04
N VAL A 141 1.61 -2.93 9.29
CA VAL A 141 2.26 -4.18 9.69
C VAL A 141 1.16 -5.17 10.07
N VAL A 142 1.19 -6.33 9.47
CA VAL A 142 0.18 -7.37 9.64
C VAL A 142 0.82 -8.68 10.10
N PRO A 143 0.18 -9.43 10.99
CA PRO A 143 0.65 -10.76 11.36
C PRO A 143 0.48 -11.72 10.17
N PHE A 144 1.48 -12.54 9.96
CA PHE A 144 1.48 -13.56 8.91
C PHE A 144 2.14 -14.85 9.43
N GLY A 145 1.32 -15.78 9.91
CA GLY A 145 1.80 -16.97 10.59
C GLY A 145 2.59 -16.63 11.86
N ASN A 146 3.83 -17.03 11.93
CA ASN A 146 4.74 -16.79 13.06
C ASN A 146 5.60 -15.52 12.91
N CYS A 147 5.34 -14.71 11.90
CA CYS A 147 6.07 -13.46 11.64
C CYS A 147 5.11 -12.30 11.40
N GLU A 148 5.66 -11.10 11.35
CA GLU A 148 4.96 -9.89 10.93
C GLU A 148 5.50 -9.41 9.60
N VAL A 149 4.62 -8.86 8.77
CA VAL A 149 4.96 -8.34 7.45
C VAL A 149 4.50 -6.89 7.35
N ALA A 150 5.43 -6.01 7.04
CA ALA A 150 5.10 -4.67 6.61
C ALA A 150 4.60 -4.72 5.16
N THR A 151 3.45 -4.10 4.91
CA THR A 151 2.86 -3.99 3.57
C THR A 151 2.57 -2.52 3.28
N VAL A 152 2.95 -2.06 2.09
CA VAL A 152 2.76 -0.68 1.65
C VAL A 152 2.15 -0.67 0.26
N VAL A 153 1.18 0.20 0.05
CA VAL A 153 0.59 0.50 -1.26
C VAL A 153 0.87 1.96 -1.57
N VAL A 154 1.41 2.20 -2.75
CA VAL A 154 1.74 3.54 -3.24
C VAL A 154 1.15 3.78 -4.62
N LEU A 155 0.88 5.04 -4.92
CA LEU A 155 0.64 5.53 -6.28
C LEU A 155 1.91 6.20 -6.80
N LEU A 156 2.45 5.68 -7.88
CA LEU A 156 3.53 6.32 -8.61
C LEU A 156 2.94 7.04 -9.82
N VAL A 157 3.12 8.35 -9.85
CA VAL A 157 2.68 9.21 -10.95
C VAL A 157 3.92 9.63 -11.72
N CYS A 158 3.99 9.31 -13.00
CA CYS A 158 5.14 9.63 -13.84
C CYS A 158 4.68 9.76 -15.30
N ASP A 159 5.09 10.82 -15.99
CA ASP A 159 4.81 11.05 -17.42
C ASP A 159 3.33 10.89 -17.81
N GLY A 160 2.42 11.34 -16.94
CA GLY A 160 0.98 11.21 -17.15
C GLY A 160 0.40 9.82 -16.86
N TRP A 161 1.20 8.87 -16.43
CA TRP A 161 0.77 7.56 -15.96
C TRP A 161 0.60 7.55 -14.44
N VAL A 162 -0.39 6.82 -13.98
CA VAL A 162 -0.60 6.53 -12.56
C VAL A 162 -0.57 5.03 -12.38
N GLU A 163 0.38 4.54 -11.60
CA GLU A 163 0.49 3.13 -11.25
C GLU A 163 0.28 2.93 -9.77
N GLN A 164 -0.58 2.00 -9.41
CA GLN A 164 -0.70 1.51 -8.06
C GLN A 164 0.28 0.35 -7.87
N LEU A 165 1.21 0.51 -6.95
CA LEU A 165 2.25 -0.47 -6.67
C LEU A 165 2.15 -0.93 -5.22
N ALA A 166 2.41 -2.21 -4.99
CA ALA A 166 2.44 -2.78 -3.65
C ALA A 166 3.81 -3.42 -3.37
N GLY A 167 4.26 -3.28 -2.14
CA GLY A 167 5.48 -3.91 -1.67
C GLY A 167 5.33 -4.43 -0.26
N SER A 168 6.14 -5.42 0.08
CA SER A 168 6.15 -6.02 1.41
C SER A 168 7.56 -6.33 1.88
N ALA A 169 7.75 -6.37 3.21
CA ALA A 169 8.99 -6.76 3.84
C ALA A 169 8.72 -7.43 5.19
N LEU A 170 9.48 -8.46 5.51
CA LEU A 170 9.43 -9.09 6.84
C LEU A 170 9.91 -8.10 7.91
N VAL A 171 9.21 -8.09 9.04
CA VAL A 171 9.65 -7.37 10.24
C VAL A 171 10.71 -8.20 10.95
N ALA A 172 11.96 -7.76 10.80
CA ALA A 172 13.10 -8.38 11.49
C ALA A 172 13.67 -7.36 12.50
N GLY A 173 12.97 -7.21 13.62
CA GLY A 173 13.31 -6.24 14.67
C GLY A 173 12.45 -4.98 14.58
N ASP A 174 12.91 -3.91 13.91
CA ASP A 174 12.19 -2.63 13.87
C ASP A 174 11.13 -2.60 12.74
N PRO A 175 9.83 -2.48 13.08
CA PRO A 175 8.75 -2.38 12.10
C PRO A 175 8.84 -1.11 11.23
N ARG A 176 9.46 -0.03 11.71
CA ARG A 176 9.65 1.22 10.97
C ARG A 176 10.57 1.01 9.76
N GLN A 177 11.70 0.32 9.98
CA GLN A 177 12.59 -0.07 8.88
C GLN A 177 11.92 -1.05 7.91
N ALA A 178 11.09 -1.96 8.42
CA ALA A 178 10.36 -2.89 7.56
C ALA A 178 9.38 -2.14 6.62
N VAL A 179 8.68 -1.12 7.11
CA VAL A 179 7.81 -0.27 6.29
C VAL A 179 8.60 0.47 5.22
N VAL A 180 9.77 1.05 5.53
CA VAL A 180 10.62 1.71 4.53
C VAL A 180 11.10 0.71 3.48
N ARG A 181 11.51 -0.51 3.89
CA ARG A 181 11.87 -1.59 2.95
C ARG A 181 10.70 -2.01 2.07
N ALA A 182 9.49 -2.10 2.63
CA ALA A 182 8.28 -2.41 1.88
C ALA A 182 7.96 -1.31 0.85
N THR A 183 8.14 -0.03 1.21
CA THR A 183 7.98 1.10 0.29
C THR A 183 8.95 0.99 -0.88
N LEU A 184 10.23 0.75 -0.62
CA LEU A 184 11.22 0.54 -1.69
C LEU A 184 10.93 -0.72 -2.51
N ALA A 185 10.48 -1.80 -1.90
CA ALA A 185 10.09 -3.02 -2.62
C ALA A 185 8.96 -2.75 -3.63
N ALA A 186 8.04 -1.84 -3.31
CA ALA A 186 6.98 -1.43 -4.23
C ALA A 186 7.53 -0.69 -5.46
N VAL A 187 8.48 0.24 -5.27
CA VAL A 187 8.86 1.20 -6.32
C VAL A 187 10.20 0.89 -7.01
N ASN A 188 11.09 0.11 -6.39
CA ASN A 188 12.49 -0.03 -6.81
C ASN A 188 12.63 -0.45 -8.28
N ARG A 189 11.80 -1.40 -8.72
CA ARG A 189 11.81 -1.85 -10.11
C ARG A 189 11.47 -0.73 -11.11
N ARG A 190 10.59 0.20 -10.72
CA ARG A 190 10.27 1.37 -11.55
C ARG A 190 11.35 2.43 -11.47
N LEU A 191 11.93 2.62 -10.28
CA LEU A 191 13.02 3.56 -10.09
C LEU A 191 14.27 3.16 -10.91
N GLU A 192 14.62 1.88 -10.97
CA GLU A 192 15.70 1.37 -11.82
C GLU A 192 15.51 1.74 -13.30
N ALA A 193 14.28 1.83 -13.77
CA ALA A 193 13.97 2.25 -15.14
C ALA A 193 13.89 3.78 -15.32
N LEU A 194 13.58 4.53 -14.27
CA LEU A 194 13.45 5.98 -14.32
C LEU A 194 14.76 6.73 -14.02
N LEU A 195 15.71 6.06 -13.38
CA LEU A 195 17.03 6.58 -13.02
C LEU A 195 18.15 6.07 -13.96
N ALA A 196 17.76 5.36 -15.03
CA ALA A 196 18.67 4.81 -16.05
C ALA A 196 19.26 5.91 -16.95
#